data_3367c5b60476dc880fc6befe075f96aa
#
_entry.id   3367c5b60476dc880fc6befe075f96aa
#
_cell.length_a   1.000
_cell.length_b   1.000
_cell.length_c   1.000
_cell.angle_alpha   90.00
_cell.angle_beta   90.00
_cell.angle_gamma   90.00
#
_symmetry.space_group_name_H-M   'P 1'
#
loop_
_entity.id
_entity.type
_entity.pdbx_description
1 polymer ?
#
loop_
_entity_poly.entity_id
_entity_poly.type
_entity_poly.pdbx_seq_one_letter_code
_entity_poly.pdbx_strand_id
1 'polypeptide(L)'
;MRLIPRLLNFFYRHLYHGLAFTYDSVAAVVSFGHWTEWINETLPFIQGTRLLELGHGSGHLQRVLLDSSSSVNARSGLFVVGLDESSQMGRLAQRRIVRAGIASPRLTRGLAQALPFHADTFDSIVASFPAEYIVDPRTLSEANRVLRGGGRLIVMPAAWPKSRLLQWLYRVTGESPTEVVEIVKEKWSQHFIRAGFEVSVETLEVKSSVLLIVLARKLTEK
;
A
#
# COMPACT_ATOMS: atom_id res chain seq x y z
N MET A 1 26.93 9.45 -7.99
CA MET A 1 26.22 9.44 -9.29
C MET A 1 25.07 8.43 -9.20
N ARG A 2 23.87 8.89 -8.86
CA ARG A 2 22.68 8.03 -8.53
C ARG A 2 21.90 7.69 -9.80
N LEU A 3 22.36 6.71 -10.58
CA LEU A 3 21.71 6.28 -11.82
C LEU A 3 20.51 5.36 -11.58
N ILE A 4 20.59 4.48 -10.59
CA ILE A 4 19.56 3.46 -10.30
C ILE A 4 18.23 4.09 -9.82
N PRO A 5 18.19 5.07 -8.89
CA PRO A 5 16.93 5.70 -8.50
C PRO A 5 16.26 6.47 -9.64
N ARG A 6 17.05 7.11 -10.52
CA ARG A 6 16.52 7.82 -11.71
C ARG A 6 15.94 6.85 -12.73
N LEU A 7 16.59 5.70 -12.92
CA LEU A 7 16.12 4.65 -13.84
C LEU A 7 14.83 3.99 -13.29
N LEU A 8 14.79 3.71 -12.00
CA LEU A 8 13.61 3.19 -11.32
C LEU A 8 12.43 4.18 -11.37
N ASN A 9 12.66 5.46 -11.07
CA ASN A 9 11.61 6.49 -11.16
C ASN A 9 11.14 6.72 -12.60
N PHE A 10 12.04 6.66 -13.59
CA PHE A 10 11.69 6.71 -15.01
C PHE A 10 10.86 5.49 -15.40
N PHE A 11 11.27 4.29 -14.96
CA PHE A 11 10.55 3.04 -15.18
C PHE A 11 9.16 3.07 -14.53
N TYR A 12 9.04 3.48 -13.26
CA TYR A 12 7.77 3.62 -12.56
C TYR A 12 6.82 4.59 -13.26
N ARG A 13 7.28 5.79 -13.64
CA ARG A 13 6.44 6.78 -14.38
C ARG A 13 5.93 6.27 -15.71
N HIS A 14 6.72 5.55 -16.49
CA HIS A 14 6.31 5.01 -17.79
C HIS A 14 5.46 3.74 -17.68
N LEU A 15 5.68 2.91 -16.65
CA LEU A 15 4.84 1.75 -16.37
C LEU A 15 3.41 2.14 -15.98
N TYR A 16 3.25 3.18 -15.17
CA TYR A 16 1.93 3.63 -14.72
C TYR A 16 1.07 4.21 -15.84
N HIS A 17 1.66 4.81 -16.87
CA HIS A 17 0.89 5.52 -17.91
C HIS A 17 0.74 4.78 -19.24
N GLY A 18 1.47 3.71 -19.51
CA GLY A 18 1.43 3.06 -20.82
C GLY A 18 1.34 1.54 -20.83
N LEU A 19 1.81 0.86 -19.80
CA LEU A 19 2.03 -0.59 -19.81
C LEU A 19 1.41 -1.31 -18.60
N ALA A 20 0.19 -0.93 -18.21
CA ALA A 20 -0.51 -1.54 -17.07
C ALA A 20 -0.60 -3.09 -17.15
N PHE A 21 -0.58 -3.66 -18.36
CA PHE A 21 -0.58 -5.12 -18.56
C PHE A 21 0.75 -5.78 -18.17
N THR A 22 1.87 -5.05 -18.16
CA THR A 22 3.19 -5.56 -17.74
C THR A 22 3.43 -5.38 -16.24
N TYR A 23 2.56 -4.62 -15.54
CA TYR A 23 2.71 -4.33 -14.12
C TYR A 23 2.85 -5.59 -13.27
N ASP A 24 2.01 -6.59 -13.51
CA ASP A 24 2.07 -7.86 -12.77
C ASP A 24 3.37 -8.62 -13.03
N SER A 25 3.87 -8.59 -14.27
CA SER A 25 5.14 -9.22 -14.62
C SER A 25 6.31 -8.49 -13.96
N VAL A 26 6.29 -7.17 -13.94
CA VAL A 26 7.31 -6.36 -13.26
C VAL A 26 7.22 -6.55 -11.75
N ALA A 27 6.04 -6.52 -11.17
CA ALA A 27 5.83 -6.80 -9.75
C ALA A 27 6.35 -8.19 -9.38
N ALA A 28 6.06 -9.22 -10.19
CA ALA A 28 6.55 -10.57 -9.98
C ALA A 28 8.09 -10.65 -10.09
N VAL A 29 8.70 -9.99 -11.07
CA VAL A 29 10.17 -9.96 -11.24
C VAL A 29 10.84 -9.21 -10.09
N VAL A 30 10.35 -8.02 -9.75
CA VAL A 30 10.93 -7.19 -8.67
C VAL A 30 10.75 -7.84 -7.29
N SER A 31 9.62 -8.52 -7.08
CA SER A 31 9.35 -9.24 -5.83
C SER A 31 9.91 -10.66 -5.79
N PHE A 32 10.54 -11.14 -6.85
CA PHE A 32 10.93 -12.55 -6.99
C PHE A 32 9.77 -13.53 -6.69
N GLY A 33 8.55 -13.15 -7.05
CA GLY A 33 7.34 -13.93 -6.80
C GLY A 33 6.71 -13.77 -5.41
N HIS A 34 7.32 -12.99 -4.51
CA HIS A 34 6.86 -12.82 -3.12
C HIS A 34 5.79 -11.73 -2.94
N TRP A 35 5.30 -11.10 -4.01
CA TRP A 35 4.36 -9.99 -3.95
C TRP A 35 3.11 -10.28 -3.10
N THR A 36 2.50 -11.45 -3.28
CA THR A 36 1.31 -11.86 -2.53
C THR A 36 1.63 -12.10 -1.04
N GLU A 37 2.79 -12.68 -0.75
CA GLU A 37 3.28 -12.86 0.63
C GLU A 37 3.38 -11.50 1.33
N TRP A 38 4.03 -10.53 0.70
CA TRP A 38 4.19 -9.19 1.27
C TRP A 38 2.85 -8.50 1.55
N ILE A 39 1.92 -8.58 0.62
CA ILE A 39 0.58 -7.98 0.80
C ILE A 39 -0.14 -8.63 1.98
N ASN A 40 -0.05 -9.95 2.16
CA ASN A 40 -0.67 -10.66 3.26
C ASN A 40 -0.16 -10.19 4.63
N GLU A 41 1.09 -9.75 4.72
CA GLU A 41 1.66 -9.22 5.96
C GLU A 41 1.06 -7.89 6.41
N THR A 42 0.27 -7.22 5.58
CA THR A 42 -0.51 -6.05 5.99
C THR A 42 -1.78 -6.42 6.74
N LEU A 43 -2.30 -7.64 6.57
CA LEU A 43 -3.59 -8.07 7.12
C LEU A 43 -3.68 -8.04 8.66
N PRO A 44 -2.64 -8.43 9.42
CA PRO A 44 -2.68 -8.38 10.89
C PRO A 44 -2.86 -6.96 11.45
N PHE A 45 -2.46 -5.93 10.71
CA PHE A 45 -2.58 -4.53 11.13
C PHE A 45 -3.96 -3.93 10.87
N ILE A 46 -4.78 -4.59 10.03
CA ILE A 46 -6.14 -4.14 9.69
C ILE A 46 -7.04 -4.33 10.90
N GLN A 47 -7.81 -3.31 11.21
CA GLN A 47 -8.84 -3.34 12.25
C GLN A 47 -10.22 -2.99 11.69
N GLY A 48 -11.28 -3.36 12.42
CA GLY A 48 -12.66 -3.08 12.05
C GLY A 48 -13.12 -3.81 10.80
N THR A 49 -14.17 -3.32 10.20
CA THR A 49 -14.84 -3.96 9.05
C THR A 49 -15.00 -3.05 7.84
N ARG A 50 -14.72 -1.75 7.96
CA ARG A 50 -14.85 -0.78 6.87
C ARG A 50 -13.45 -0.39 6.40
N LEU A 51 -13.06 -0.92 5.24
CA LEU A 51 -11.69 -0.84 4.73
C LEU A 51 -11.63 -0.05 3.41
N LEU A 52 -10.64 0.81 3.29
CA LEU A 52 -10.27 1.50 2.06
C LEU A 52 -8.87 1.08 1.63
N GLU A 53 -8.69 0.66 0.39
CA GLU A 53 -7.37 0.53 -0.22
C GLU A 53 -7.10 1.73 -1.11
N LEU A 54 -6.01 2.47 -0.84
CA LEU A 54 -5.52 3.56 -1.67
C LEU A 54 -4.49 3.04 -2.67
N GLY A 55 -4.74 3.28 -3.96
CA GLY A 55 -3.90 2.77 -5.03
C GLY A 55 -4.04 1.25 -5.17
N HIS A 56 -5.27 0.75 -5.38
CA HIS A 56 -5.51 -0.71 -5.46
C HIS A 56 -4.76 -1.40 -6.62
N GLY A 57 -4.20 -0.65 -7.56
CA GLY A 57 -3.46 -1.19 -8.69
C GLY A 57 -4.26 -2.26 -9.44
N SER A 58 -3.60 -3.37 -9.72
CA SER A 58 -4.24 -4.51 -10.39
C SER A 58 -5.09 -5.41 -9.47
N GLY A 59 -5.36 -5.00 -8.22
CA GLY A 59 -6.34 -5.61 -7.32
C GLY A 59 -5.86 -6.84 -6.55
N HIS A 60 -4.56 -6.95 -6.28
CA HIS A 60 -4.04 -8.08 -5.51
C HIS A 60 -4.55 -8.10 -4.07
N LEU A 61 -4.45 -6.99 -3.35
CA LEU A 61 -4.94 -6.90 -1.97
C LEU A 61 -6.47 -6.99 -1.91
N GLN A 62 -7.18 -6.36 -2.86
CA GLN A 62 -8.64 -6.48 -2.97
C GLN A 62 -9.07 -7.95 -3.07
N ARG A 63 -8.39 -8.74 -3.91
CA ARG A 63 -8.67 -10.17 -4.02
C ARG A 63 -8.47 -10.90 -2.69
N VAL A 64 -7.37 -10.62 -1.98
CA VAL A 64 -7.08 -11.23 -0.68
C VAL A 64 -8.10 -10.82 0.38
N LEU A 65 -8.46 -9.54 0.44
CA LEU A 65 -9.44 -9.02 1.40
C LEU A 65 -10.85 -9.59 1.17
N LEU A 66 -11.21 -9.87 -0.07
CA LEU A 66 -12.53 -10.37 -0.46
C LEU A 66 -12.59 -11.91 -0.57
N ASP A 67 -11.45 -12.59 -0.45
CA ASP A 67 -11.41 -14.06 -0.42
C ASP A 67 -12.07 -14.57 0.87
N SER A 68 -13.03 -15.49 0.73
CA SER A 68 -13.77 -16.07 1.86
C SER A 68 -12.89 -16.81 2.87
N SER A 69 -11.71 -17.27 2.46
CA SER A 69 -10.72 -17.90 3.32
C SER A 69 -9.87 -16.89 4.11
N SER A 70 -9.94 -15.61 3.79
CA SER A 70 -9.17 -14.57 4.48
C SER A 70 -9.66 -14.37 5.92
N SER A 71 -8.74 -14.26 6.86
CA SER A 71 -9.04 -13.93 8.26
C SER A 71 -9.77 -12.59 8.42
N VAL A 72 -9.55 -11.67 7.47
CA VAL A 72 -10.23 -10.37 7.43
C VAL A 72 -11.67 -10.54 6.93
N ASN A 73 -11.89 -11.36 5.90
CA ASN A 73 -13.24 -11.61 5.36
C ASN A 73 -14.14 -12.43 6.30
N ALA A 74 -13.56 -13.17 7.23
CA ALA A 74 -14.31 -13.85 8.29
C ALA A 74 -15.03 -12.87 9.25
N ARG A 75 -14.71 -11.57 9.19
CA ARG A 75 -15.39 -10.54 10.00
C ARG A 75 -16.78 -10.25 9.44
N SER A 76 -17.81 -10.39 10.27
CA SER A 76 -19.17 -10.06 9.88
C SER A 76 -19.30 -8.60 9.44
N GLY A 77 -19.99 -8.35 8.33
CA GLY A 77 -20.25 -7.01 7.83
C GLY A 77 -19.05 -6.34 7.15
N LEU A 78 -18.09 -7.11 6.65
CA LEU A 78 -16.92 -6.57 5.94
C LEU A 78 -17.33 -5.73 4.72
N PHE A 79 -16.87 -4.49 4.68
CA PHE A 79 -17.06 -3.54 3.59
C PHE A 79 -15.70 -3.05 3.11
N VAL A 80 -15.31 -3.46 1.91
CA VAL A 80 -14.02 -3.12 1.30
C VAL A 80 -14.24 -2.25 0.07
N VAL A 81 -13.52 -1.15 -0.03
CA VAL A 81 -13.49 -0.27 -1.21
C VAL A 81 -12.05 -0.11 -1.68
N GLY A 82 -11.83 -0.18 -2.99
CA GLY A 82 -10.56 0.16 -3.61
C GLY A 82 -10.67 1.48 -4.38
N LEU A 83 -9.71 2.38 -4.18
CA LEU A 83 -9.60 3.62 -4.96
C LEU A 83 -8.27 3.64 -5.73
N ASP A 84 -8.34 4.00 -7.02
CA ASP A 84 -7.17 4.18 -7.88
C ASP A 84 -7.45 5.26 -8.92
N GLU A 85 -6.44 6.04 -9.32
CA GLU A 85 -6.61 7.06 -10.36
C GLU A 85 -6.67 6.46 -11.77
N SER A 86 -6.06 5.29 -11.97
CA SER A 86 -5.92 4.63 -13.26
C SER A 86 -7.14 3.81 -13.64
N SER A 87 -7.84 4.22 -14.69
CA SER A 87 -8.93 3.42 -15.25
C SER A 87 -8.46 2.06 -15.80
N GLN A 88 -7.20 1.95 -16.21
CA GLN A 88 -6.61 0.70 -16.69
C GLN A 88 -6.42 -0.28 -15.53
N MET A 89 -5.89 0.18 -14.40
CA MET A 89 -5.76 -0.61 -13.18
C MET A 89 -7.13 -1.07 -12.68
N GLY A 90 -8.13 -0.18 -12.67
CA GLY A 90 -9.51 -0.55 -12.31
C GLY A 90 -10.06 -1.69 -13.15
N ARG A 91 -9.84 -1.68 -14.48
CA ARG A 91 -10.26 -2.78 -15.35
C ARG A 91 -9.50 -4.09 -15.09
N LEU A 92 -8.21 -4.01 -14.79
CA LEU A 92 -7.40 -5.20 -14.44
C LEU A 92 -7.85 -5.78 -13.10
N ALA A 93 -8.04 -4.95 -12.08
CA ALA A 93 -8.54 -5.36 -10.77
C ALA A 93 -9.90 -6.01 -10.86
N GLN A 94 -10.85 -5.38 -11.58
CA GLN A 94 -12.18 -5.94 -11.83
C GLN A 94 -12.10 -7.36 -12.42
N ARG A 95 -11.30 -7.51 -13.50
CA ARG A 95 -11.14 -8.82 -14.16
C ARG A 95 -10.52 -9.87 -13.24
N ARG A 96 -9.51 -9.49 -12.44
CA ARG A 96 -8.85 -10.41 -11.50
C ARG A 96 -9.82 -10.90 -10.42
N ILE A 97 -10.56 -9.98 -9.82
CA ILE A 97 -11.47 -10.27 -8.72
C ILE A 97 -12.64 -11.12 -9.20
N VAL A 98 -13.23 -10.77 -10.34
CA VAL A 98 -14.32 -11.56 -10.94
C VAL A 98 -13.86 -12.97 -11.35
N ARG A 99 -12.67 -13.12 -11.92
CA ARG A 99 -12.10 -14.44 -12.24
C ARG A 99 -11.83 -15.29 -11.00
N ALA A 100 -11.63 -14.68 -9.85
CA ALA A 100 -11.53 -15.38 -8.57
C ALA A 100 -12.90 -15.75 -7.96
N GLY A 101 -14.00 -15.57 -8.70
CA GLY A 101 -15.35 -15.90 -8.22
C GLY A 101 -15.98 -14.88 -7.30
N ILE A 102 -15.34 -13.72 -7.12
CA ILE A 102 -15.85 -12.66 -6.24
C ILE A 102 -16.74 -11.72 -7.07
N ALA A 103 -18.02 -11.73 -6.76
CA ALA A 103 -18.98 -10.85 -7.42
C ALA A 103 -18.88 -9.41 -6.89
N SER A 104 -19.00 -8.42 -7.80
CA SER A 104 -19.23 -7.00 -7.49
C SER A 104 -18.20 -6.35 -6.55
N PRO A 105 -16.91 -6.32 -6.91
CA PRO A 105 -15.93 -5.55 -6.15
C PRO A 105 -16.27 -4.05 -6.19
N ARG A 106 -16.09 -3.37 -5.06
CA ARG A 106 -16.31 -1.92 -4.96
C ARG A 106 -15.02 -1.18 -5.32
N LEU A 107 -14.84 -0.92 -6.61
CA LEU A 107 -13.70 -0.18 -7.14
C LEU A 107 -14.15 1.21 -7.58
N THR A 108 -13.45 2.23 -7.12
CA THR A 108 -13.74 3.63 -7.38
C THR A 108 -12.54 4.28 -8.05
N ARG A 109 -12.77 5.06 -9.10
CA ARG A 109 -11.73 5.89 -9.69
C ARG A 109 -11.69 7.24 -9.00
N GLY A 110 -10.51 7.66 -8.53
CA GLY A 110 -10.33 8.95 -7.87
C GLY A 110 -8.90 9.21 -7.45
N LEU A 111 -8.68 10.41 -6.95
CA LEU A 111 -7.38 10.84 -6.41
C LEU A 111 -7.38 10.67 -4.88
N ALA A 112 -6.27 10.22 -4.32
CA ALA A 112 -6.10 10.13 -2.87
C ALA A 112 -6.13 11.51 -2.18
N GLN A 113 -5.83 12.58 -2.93
CA GLN A 113 -5.88 13.97 -2.48
C GLN A 113 -7.31 14.55 -2.40
N ALA A 114 -8.33 13.81 -2.87
CA ALA A 114 -9.72 14.24 -2.86
C ALA A 114 -10.62 12.99 -2.80
N LEU A 115 -10.74 12.39 -1.61
CA LEU A 115 -11.45 11.13 -1.41
C LEU A 115 -12.97 11.34 -1.48
N PRO A 116 -13.68 10.63 -2.38
CA PRO A 116 -15.12 10.78 -2.56
C PRO A 116 -15.93 10.04 -1.47
N PHE A 117 -15.50 10.14 -0.22
CA PHE A 117 -16.14 9.48 0.94
C PHE A 117 -16.43 10.50 2.04
N HIS A 118 -17.44 10.21 2.84
CA HIS A 118 -17.75 11.02 4.02
C HIS A 118 -16.65 10.90 5.09
N ALA A 119 -16.58 11.88 5.98
CA ALA A 119 -15.74 11.80 7.17
C ALA A 119 -16.13 10.56 8.01
N ASP A 120 -15.17 10.05 8.78
CA ASP A 120 -15.35 8.96 9.74
C ASP A 120 -16.04 7.70 9.15
N THR A 121 -15.71 7.38 7.89
CA THR A 121 -16.29 6.24 7.16
C THR A 121 -15.54 4.94 7.41
N PHE A 122 -14.21 4.98 7.48
CA PHE A 122 -13.38 3.77 7.49
C PHE A 122 -12.71 3.51 8.83
N ASP A 123 -12.56 2.23 9.16
CA ASP A 123 -11.81 1.78 10.34
C ASP A 123 -10.32 1.62 10.01
N SER A 124 -10.02 1.21 8.77
CA SER A 124 -8.64 1.07 8.27
C SER A 124 -8.53 1.54 6.83
N ILE A 125 -7.39 2.17 6.53
CA ILE A 125 -6.92 2.47 5.18
C ILE A 125 -5.62 1.71 4.96
N VAL A 126 -5.46 1.07 3.80
CA VAL A 126 -4.23 0.34 3.44
C VAL A 126 -3.68 0.91 2.13
N ALA A 127 -2.37 1.12 2.08
CA ALA A 127 -1.65 1.51 0.86
C ALA A 127 -0.40 0.65 0.71
N SER A 128 -0.41 -0.25 -0.27
CA SER A 128 0.71 -1.15 -0.57
C SER A 128 1.55 -0.60 -1.69
N PHE A 129 2.83 -0.37 -1.44
CA PHE A 129 3.80 0.19 -2.39
C PHE A 129 3.29 1.47 -3.08
N PRO A 130 2.79 2.45 -2.31
CA PRO A 130 2.28 3.68 -2.87
C PRO A 130 3.40 4.51 -3.49
N ALA A 131 3.07 5.28 -4.52
CA ALA A 131 3.93 6.32 -5.04
C ALA A 131 4.00 7.53 -4.09
N GLU A 132 4.66 8.61 -4.51
CA GLU A 132 4.89 9.81 -3.70
C GLU A 132 3.60 10.49 -3.18
N TYR A 133 2.43 10.18 -3.76
CA TYR A 133 1.16 10.75 -3.32
C TYR A 133 0.85 10.45 -1.84
N ILE A 134 1.42 9.38 -1.27
CA ILE A 134 1.12 8.96 0.12
C ILE A 134 1.64 9.94 1.17
N VAL A 135 2.65 10.74 0.85
CA VAL A 135 3.19 11.78 1.71
C VAL A 135 2.69 13.18 1.35
N ASP A 136 1.83 13.32 0.33
CA ASP A 136 1.17 14.58 0.00
C ASP A 136 0.29 15.02 1.19
N PRO A 137 0.44 16.25 1.71
CA PRO A 137 -0.36 16.74 2.82
C PRO A 137 -1.88 16.65 2.60
N ARG A 138 -2.34 16.80 1.34
CA ARG A 138 -3.76 16.65 0.98
C ARG A 138 -4.22 15.21 1.12
N THR A 139 -3.41 14.23 0.67
CA THR A 139 -3.71 12.81 0.85
C THR A 139 -3.83 12.45 2.33
N LEU A 140 -2.88 12.91 3.14
CA LEU A 140 -2.87 12.61 4.57
C LEU A 140 -4.04 13.28 5.29
N SER A 141 -4.39 14.53 4.91
CA SER A 141 -5.57 15.22 5.44
C SER A 141 -6.87 14.47 5.09
N GLU A 142 -7.02 14.02 3.84
CA GLU A 142 -8.17 13.24 3.40
C GLU A 142 -8.24 11.86 4.08
N ALA A 143 -7.10 11.17 4.21
CA ALA A 143 -7.03 9.91 4.95
C ALA A 143 -7.46 10.09 6.40
N ASN A 144 -6.98 11.16 7.07
CA ASN A 144 -7.39 11.49 8.43
C ASN A 144 -8.90 11.80 8.49
N ARG A 145 -9.41 12.59 7.55
CA ARG A 145 -10.83 12.96 7.51
C ARG A 145 -11.75 11.75 7.38
N VAL A 146 -11.43 10.81 6.48
CA VAL A 146 -12.31 9.66 6.22
C VAL A 146 -12.13 8.51 7.21
N LEU A 147 -11.03 8.48 7.97
CA LEU A 147 -10.84 7.54 9.07
C LEU A 147 -11.68 7.94 10.28
N ARG A 148 -12.24 6.96 10.97
CA ARG A 148 -12.86 7.11 12.28
C ARG A 148 -11.83 7.42 13.35
N GLY A 149 -12.25 8.04 14.45
CA GLY A 149 -11.39 8.22 15.62
C GLY A 149 -10.78 6.89 16.06
N GLY A 150 -9.45 6.84 16.23
CA GLY A 150 -8.69 5.63 16.53
C GLY A 150 -8.46 4.70 15.31
N GLY A 151 -8.99 5.02 14.14
CA GLY A 151 -8.76 4.30 12.88
C GLY A 151 -7.29 4.36 12.44
N ARG A 152 -6.90 3.47 11.53
CA ARG A 152 -5.50 3.29 11.11
C ARG A 152 -5.30 3.49 9.62
N LEU A 153 -4.22 4.20 9.25
CA LEU A 153 -3.62 4.19 7.93
C LEU A 153 -2.38 3.29 7.99
N ILE A 154 -2.39 2.22 7.22
CA ILE A 154 -1.33 1.20 7.13
C ILE A 154 -0.64 1.40 5.78
N VAL A 155 0.64 1.73 5.78
CA VAL A 155 1.42 1.94 4.56
C VAL A 155 2.58 0.96 4.53
N MET A 156 2.72 0.23 3.43
CA MET A 156 3.88 -0.60 3.15
C MET A 156 4.68 0.02 1.99
N PRO A 157 5.65 0.91 2.28
CA PRO A 157 6.36 1.65 1.24
C PRO A 157 7.43 0.84 0.54
N ALA A 158 8.02 -0.16 1.21
CA ALA A 158 9.14 -0.92 0.69
C ALA A 158 9.18 -2.34 1.24
N ALA A 159 9.77 -3.24 0.44
CA ALA A 159 10.11 -4.60 0.82
C ALA A 159 11.44 -4.99 0.17
N TRP A 160 12.27 -5.71 0.92
CA TRP A 160 13.58 -6.16 0.48
C TRP A 160 13.68 -7.68 0.54
N PRO A 161 13.73 -8.37 -0.61
CA PRO A 161 13.95 -9.82 -0.63
C PRO A 161 15.30 -10.19 0.00
N LYS A 162 15.34 -11.25 0.80
CA LYS A 162 16.56 -11.80 1.42
C LYS A 162 17.39 -12.61 0.40
N SER A 163 17.55 -12.10 -0.82
CA SER A 163 18.34 -12.72 -1.87
C SER A 163 19.83 -12.43 -1.70
N ARG A 164 20.68 -13.45 -1.80
CA ARG A 164 22.16 -13.31 -1.74
C ARG A 164 22.68 -12.35 -2.82
N LEU A 165 22.08 -12.38 -4.01
CA LEU A 165 22.43 -11.50 -5.13
C LEU A 165 22.13 -10.03 -4.80
N LEU A 166 20.93 -9.74 -4.24
CA LEU A 166 20.55 -8.39 -3.85
C LEU A 166 21.40 -7.88 -2.68
N GLN A 167 21.70 -8.72 -1.70
CA GLN A 167 22.59 -8.36 -0.60
C GLN A 167 24.02 -8.01 -1.11
N TRP A 168 24.49 -8.72 -2.11
CA TRP A 168 25.75 -8.38 -2.78
C TRP A 168 25.66 -7.05 -3.53
N LEU A 169 24.56 -6.84 -4.27
CA LEU A 169 24.30 -5.60 -5.00
C LEU A 169 24.26 -4.38 -4.06
N TYR A 170 23.54 -4.48 -2.94
CA TYR A 170 23.50 -3.41 -1.93
C TYR A 170 24.88 -3.09 -1.36
N ARG A 171 25.72 -4.12 -1.13
CA ARG A 171 27.11 -3.89 -0.69
C ARG A 171 27.98 -3.16 -1.73
N VAL A 172 27.76 -3.45 -3.00
CA VAL A 172 28.55 -2.84 -4.10
C VAL A 172 28.05 -1.43 -4.43
N THR A 173 26.74 -1.19 -4.38
CA THR A 173 26.13 0.12 -4.70
C THR A 173 26.14 1.08 -3.52
N GLY A 174 26.39 0.60 -2.31
CA GLY A 174 26.29 1.39 -1.08
C GLY A 174 24.87 1.76 -0.71
N GLU A 175 23.86 1.26 -1.42
CA GLU A 175 22.46 1.47 -1.10
C GLU A 175 22.03 0.47 -0.01
N SER A 176 21.65 0.98 1.15
CA SER A 176 21.29 0.17 2.30
C SER A 176 19.77 0.26 2.56
N PRO A 177 19.09 -0.86 2.82
CA PRO A 177 17.72 -0.82 3.35
C PRO A 177 17.58 0.07 4.60
N THR A 178 18.63 0.16 5.40
CA THR A 178 18.69 0.98 6.61
C THR A 178 18.50 2.46 6.31
N GLU A 179 19.09 2.98 5.21
CA GLU A 179 18.93 4.40 4.83
C GLU A 179 17.47 4.72 4.48
N VAL A 180 16.77 3.81 3.80
CA VAL A 180 15.33 3.98 3.47
C VAL A 180 14.50 3.99 4.74
N VAL A 181 14.79 3.10 5.68
CA VAL A 181 14.11 3.05 6.98
C VAL A 181 14.29 4.36 7.74
N GLU A 182 15.51 4.89 7.80
CA GLU A 182 15.78 6.16 8.48
C GLU A 182 15.08 7.36 7.79
N ILE A 183 15.08 7.41 6.46
CA ILE A 183 14.35 8.46 5.71
C ILE A 183 12.85 8.40 6.02
N VAL A 184 12.27 7.21 6.07
CA VAL A 184 10.85 7.04 6.40
C VAL A 184 10.60 7.44 7.85
N LYS A 185 11.43 7.01 8.79
CA LYS A 185 11.31 7.37 10.20
C LYS A 185 11.41 8.88 10.43
N GLU A 186 12.39 9.53 9.80
CA GLU A 186 12.63 10.96 10.04
C GLU A 186 11.70 11.87 9.23
N LYS A 187 11.63 11.65 7.90
CA LYS A 187 10.94 12.58 6.99
C LYS A 187 9.46 12.25 6.85
N TRP A 188 9.11 10.98 6.60
CA TRP A 188 7.71 10.63 6.38
C TRP A 188 6.90 10.78 7.65
N SER A 189 7.41 10.31 8.81
CA SER A 189 6.67 10.41 10.08
C SER A 189 6.25 11.85 10.40
N GLN A 190 7.07 12.85 10.07
CA GLN A 190 6.70 14.24 10.29
C GLN A 190 5.49 14.69 9.45
N HIS A 191 5.34 14.20 8.21
CA HIS A 191 4.18 14.52 7.39
C HIS A 191 2.90 13.94 7.99
N PHE A 192 2.95 12.69 8.46
CA PHE A 192 1.82 12.02 9.11
C PHE A 192 1.45 12.69 10.44
N ILE A 193 2.44 13.03 11.28
CA ILE A 193 2.22 13.71 12.56
C ILE A 193 1.53 15.08 12.33
N ARG A 194 2.01 15.85 11.33
CA ARG A 194 1.38 17.15 10.98
C ARG A 194 -0.06 17.00 10.50
N ALA A 195 -0.41 15.85 9.94
CA ALA A 195 -1.77 15.54 9.52
C ALA A 195 -2.65 14.95 10.64
N GLY A 196 -2.18 14.94 11.90
CA GLY A 196 -2.95 14.52 13.08
C GLY A 196 -2.91 13.02 13.36
N PHE A 197 -1.84 12.33 12.94
CA PHE A 197 -1.63 10.91 13.24
C PHE A 197 -0.59 10.71 14.34
N GLU A 198 -0.81 9.70 15.16
CA GLU A 198 0.25 9.04 15.93
C GLU A 198 0.91 7.98 15.01
N VAL A 199 2.25 7.95 14.93
CA VAL A 199 2.97 7.16 13.92
C VAL A 199 3.95 6.22 14.56
N SER A 200 3.94 4.96 14.14
CA SER A 200 5.03 4.00 14.34
C SER A 200 5.57 3.50 13.00
N VAL A 201 6.87 3.25 12.94
CA VAL A 201 7.55 2.69 11.78
C VAL A 201 8.24 1.41 12.20
N GLU A 202 7.84 0.31 11.59
CA GLU A 202 8.27 -1.03 11.96
C GLU A 202 8.92 -1.73 10.77
N THR A 203 9.91 -2.56 11.07
CA THR A 203 10.45 -3.52 10.09
C THR A 203 9.98 -4.91 10.48
N LEU A 204 9.32 -5.58 9.55
CA LEU A 204 8.82 -6.93 9.74
C LEU A 204 9.71 -7.90 8.97
N GLU A 205 10.36 -8.80 9.68
CA GLU A 205 11.11 -9.88 9.08
C GLU A 205 10.22 -11.07 8.76
N VAL A 206 10.08 -11.35 7.47
CA VAL A 206 9.42 -12.57 6.98
C VAL A 206 10.46 -13.53 6.42
N LYS A 207 10.05 -14.76 6.11
CA LYS A 207 10.95 -15.80 5.63
C LYS A 207 11.75 -15.36 4.40
N SER A 208 11.09 -14.71 3.45
CA SER A 208 11.65 -14.33 2.16
C SER A 208 12.24 -12.93 2.12
N SER A 209 11.87 -12.05 3.04
CA SER A 209 12.07 -10.60 2.88
C SER A 209 12.10 -9.85 4.22
N VAL A 210 12.48 -8.58 4.15
CA VAL A 210 12.25 -7.59 5.21
C VAL A 210 11.27 -6.56 4.65
N LEU A 211 10.20 -6.28 5.36
CA LEU A 211 9.15 -5.33 4.98
C LEU A 211 9.23 -4.10 5.86
N LEU A 212 8.97 -2.94 5.29
CA LEU A 212 8.80 -1.70 6.03
C LEU A 212 7.31 -1.38 6.13
N ILE A 213 6.83 -1.19 7.36
CA ILE A 213 5.44 -0.87 7.64
C ILE A 213 5.39 0.45 8.40
N VAL A 214 4.58 1.38 7.93
CA VAL A 214 4.21 2.61 8.64
C VAL A 214 2.77 2.46 9.13
N LEU A 215 2.59 2.55 10.43
CA LEU A 215 1.28 2.55 11.07
C LEU A 215 0.98 3.95 11.57
N ALA A 216 -0.04 4.58 11.02
CA ALA A 216 -0.49 5.90 11.40
C ALA A 216 -1.90 5.82 11.97
N ARG A 217 -2.06 6.10 13.27
CA ARG A 217 -3.34 6.05 13.99
C ARG A 217 -3.93 7.44 14.10
N LYS A 218 -5.19 7.61 13.67
CA LYS A 218 -5.94 8.85 13.91
C LYS A 218 -6.18 9.04 15.40
N LEU A 219 -5.79 10.20 15.91
CA LEU A 219 -6.07 10.55 17.31
C LEU A 219 -7.58 10.66 17.51
N THR A 220 -8.05 10.16 18.64
CA THR A 220 -9.45 10.36 19.05
C THR A 220 -9.57 11.74 19.66
N GLU A 221 -10.42 12.60 19.12
CA GLU A 221 -10.78 13.84 19.80
C GLU A 221 -11.41 13.50 21.16
N LYS A 222 -10.91 14.14 22.20
CA LYS A 222 -11.42 13.98 23.57
C LYS A 222 -12.70 14.75 23.75
#